data_1dc265eff0b00fc789aeafcfd7ade2e1
#
_entry.id   1dc265eff0b00fc789aeafcfd7ade2e1
#
_cell.length_a   1.000
_cell.length_b   1.000
_cell.length_c   1.000
_cell.angle_alpha   90.00
_cell.angle_beta   90.00
_cell.angle_gamma   90.00
#
_symmetry.space_group_name_H-M   'P 1'
#
loop_
_entity.id
_entity.type
_entity.pdbx_description
1 polymer ?
#
loop_
_entity_poly.entity_id
_entity_poly.type
_entity_poly.pdbx_seq_one_letter_code
_entity_poly.pdbx_strand_id
1 'polypeptide(L)'
;MLIMGNCISCKESLTNTEIIAFDNMPAAAQHMPDKEQVKNDRGIHLPLCQCKKCGLIQFDCEPVEYYRDVIRAGGYSTTMVELRRRQYKEFIKRYQLEGKKIIEAGCGRGEFLRVLKEFPVKGYGIEHDPS
;
A
#
# COMPACT_ATOMS: atom_id res chain seq x y z
N MET A 1 3.63 14.96 -9.73
CA MET A 1 3.91 15.85 -8.58
C MET A 1 2.64 15.94 -7.77
N LEU A 2 2.61 15.33 -6.59
CA LEU A 2 1.50 15.50 -5.66
C LEU A 2 1.59 16.90 -5.08
N ILE A 3 0.52 17.67 -5.15
CA ILE A 3 0.49 19.03 -4.60
C ILE A 3 0.02 18.90 -3.16
N MET A 4 0.89 19.24 -2.20
CA MET A 4 0.50 19.40 -0.80
C MET A 4 -0.72 20.33 -0.69
N GLY A 5 -1.56 20.08 0.30
CA GLY A 5 -2.77 20.84 0.53
C GLY A 5 -3.97 20.45 -0.35
N ASN A 6 -3.85 19.39 -1.19
CA ASN A 6 -4.96 18.94 -2.02
C ASN A 6 -5.20 17.42 -1.91
N CYS A 7 -6.46 17.05 -1.95
CA CYS A 7 -6.87 15.65 -1.97
C CYS A 7 -6.32 14.91 -3.21
N ILE A 8 -5.63 13.80 -3.01
CA ILE A 8 -5.04 13.01 -4.11
C ILE A 8 -6.11 12.42 -5.04
N SER A 9 -7.31 12.20 -4.56
CA SER A 9 -8.43 11.64 -5.33
C SER A 9 -9.19 12.72 -6.11
N CYS A 10 -9.80 13.67 -5.42
CA CYS A 10 -10.72 14.62 -6.05
C CYS A 10 -10.17 16.04 -6.25
N LYS A 11 -8.91 16.28 -5.86
CA LYS A 11 -8.18 17.55 -5.97
C LYS A 11 -8.76 18.72 -5.15
N GLU A 12 -9.71 18.45 -4.26
CA GLU A 12 -10.25 19.46 -3.35
C GLU A 12 -9.18 19.88 -2.33
N SER A 13 -9.23 21.14 -1.88
CA SER A 13 -8.30 21.66 -0.87
C SER A 13 -8.48 20.93 0.47
N LEU A 14 -7.37 20.63 1.12
CA LEU A 14 -7.31 20.05 2.45
C LEU A 14 -7.17 21.11 3.56
N THR A 15 -7.32 22.38 3.25
CA THR A 15 -7.25 23.45 4.26
C THR A 15 -8.27 23.23 5.36
N ASN A 16 -7.83 23.26 6.61
CA ASN A 16 -8.67 23.01 7.81
C ASN A 16 -9.41 21.66 7.78
N THR A 17 -8.75 20.62 7.30
CA THR A 17 -9.29 19.25 7.24
C THR A 17 -8.50 18.26 8.10
N GLU A 18 -7.51 18.75 8.87
CA GLU A 18 -6.72 17.92 9.78
C GLU A 18 -7.60 17.32 10.87
N ILE A 19 -7.47 16.00 11.06
CA ILE A 19 -8.14 15.23 12.11
C ILE A 19 -7.19 15.06 13.31
N ILE A 20 -5.94 14.71 13.02
CA ILE A 20 -4.88 14.45 13.98
C ILE A 20 -3.54 14.66 13.29
N ALA A 21 -2.54 15.05 14.05
CA ALA A 21 -1.16 15.12 13.60
C ALA A 21 -0.26 14.20 14.41
N PHE A 22 0.76 13.66 13.76
CA PHE A 22 1.82 12.89 14.39
C PHE A 22 3.13 13.66 14.24
N ASP A 23 3.73 14.00 15.37
CA ASP A 23 5.00 14.71 15.40
C ASP A 23 6.20 13.76 15.49
N ASN A 24 7.34 14.21 14.99
CA ASN A 24 8.61 13.49 15.09
C ASN A 24 8.56 12.08 14.51
N MET A 25 7.86 11.91 13.40
CA MET A 25 7.78 10.63 12.68
C MET A 25 9.00 10.43 11.79
N PRO A 26 9.38 9.16 11.48
CA PRO A 26 10.50 8.91 10.60
C PRO A 26 10.36 9.61 9.24
N ALA A 27 11.41 10.29 8.80
CA ALA A 27 11.45 11.01 7.53
C ALA A 27 11.75 10.09 6.33
N ALA A 28 12.08 8.82 6.57
CA ALA A 28 12.37 7.84 5.53
C ALA A 28 11.58 6.57 5.75
N ALA A 29 11.12 5.95 4.66
CA ALA A 29 10.35 4.72 4.74
C ALA A 29 11.21 3.50 5.09
N GLN A 30 12.48 3.48 4.67
CA GLN A 30 13.34 2.30 4.76
C GLN A 30 14.82 2.60 5.00
N HIS A 31 15.22 3.82 4.79
CA HIS A 31 16.62 4.21 4.95
C HIS A 31 16.91 4.47 6.42
N MET A 32 17.71 3.60 7.03
CA MET A 32 18.25 3.85 8.36
C MET A 32 19.47 4.75 8.24
N PRO A 33 19.53 5.86 8.99
CA PRO A 33 20.67 6.76 8.94
C PRO A 33 21.93 6.05 9.45
N ASP A 34 23.05 6.29 8.79
CA ASP A 34 24.36 5.86 9.29
C ASP A 34 24.83 6.74 10.48
N LYS A 35 25.99 6.41 11.03
CA LYS A 35 26.56 7.10 12.20
C LYS A 35 26.75 8.61 11.99
N GLU A 36 27.00 9.04 10.76
CA GLU A 36 27.21 10.45 10.43
C GLU A 36 25.88 11.15 10.21
N GLN A 37 24.95 10.49 9.56
CA GLN A 37 23.61 10.99 9.24
C GLN A 37 22.71 11.12 10.47
N VAL A 38 22.86 10.26 11.47
CA VAL A 38 22.08 10.30 12.74
C VAL A 38 22.11 11.69 13.39
N LYS A 39 23.20 12.42 13.28
CA LYS A 39 23.31 13.77 13.85
C LYS A 39 22.35 14.79 13.22
N ASN A 40 21.97 14.54 11.96
CA ASN A 40 21.10 15.39 11.16
C ASN A 40 19.71 14.78 10.98
N ASP A 41 19.50 13.57 11.50
CA ASP A 41 18.20 12.92 11.45
C ASP A 41 17.17 13.73 12.23
N ARG A 42 16.09 14.10 11.56
CA ARG A 42 14.98 14.88 12.11
C ARG A 42 13.68 14.22 11.72
N GLY A 43 12.81 14.14 12.70
CA GLY A 43 11.46 13.69 12.45
C GLY A 43 10.64 14.69 11.64
N ILE A 44 9.66 14.20 10.95
CA ILE A 44 8.70 15.01 10.20
C ILE A 44 7.36 15.09 10.92
N HIS A 45 6.62 16.13 10.60
CA HIS A 45 5.24 16.32 11.01
C HIS A 45 4.32 15.67 9.97
N LEU A 46 3.43 14.78 10.41
CA LEU A 46 2.48 14.07 9.56
C LEU A 46 1.03 14.43 9.93
N PRO A 47 0.44 15.43 9.30
CA PRO A 47 -0.97 15.75 9.48
C PRO A 47 -1.84 14.75 8.71
N LEU A 48 -2.77 14.11 9.40
CA LEU A 48 -3.79 13.25 8.82
C LEU A 48 -5.05 14.07 8.56
N CYS A 49 -5.45 14.17 7.31
CA CYS A 49 -6.55 15.01 6.85
C CYS A 49 -7.69 14.17 6.26
N GLN A 50 -8.94 14.63 6.45
CA GLN A 50 -10.10 14.06 5.76
C GLN A 50 -10.66 15.06 4.75
N CYS A 51 -10.70 14.68 3.50
CA CYS A 51 -11.27 15.49 2.44
C CYS A 51 -12.77 15.71 2.66
N LYS A 52 -13.20 16.98 2.74
CA LYS A 52 -14.62 17.34 2.95
C LYS A 52 -15.52 16.96 1.78
N LYS A 53 -14.95 16.82 0.58
CA LYS A 53 -15.72 16.54 -0.63
C LYS A 53 -15.92 15.04 -0.86
N CYS A 54 -14.86 14.24 -0.82
CA CYS A 54 -14.95 12.82 -1.14
C CYS A 54 -14.75 11.89 0.08
N GLY A 55 -14.45 12.44 1.27
CA GLY A 55 -14.26 11.67 2.49
C GLY A 55 -12.92 10.93 2.59
N LEU A 56 -12.04 11.01 1.58
CA LEU A 56 -10.74 10.34 1.63
C LEU A 56 -9.92 10.83 2.81
N ILE A 57 -9.39 9.89 3.59
CA ILE A 57 -8.42 10.16 4.64
C ILE A 57 -7.01 9.95 4.08
N GLN A 58 -6.16 10.95 4.22
CA GLN A 58 -4.78 10.92 3.69
C GLN A 58 -3.85 11.75 4.58
N PHE A 59 -2.56 11.47 4.50
CA PHE A 59 -1.55 12.41 5.01
C PHE A 59 -1.38 13.58 4.03
N ASP A 60 -1.23 14.79 4.57
CA ASP A 60 -0.91 15.98 3.79
C ASP A 60 0.58 16.34 3.98
N CYS A 61 1.42 15.53 3.38
CA CYS A 61 2.86 15.67 3.42
C CYS A 61 3.48 15.24 2.08
N GLU A 62 4.71 15.67 1.83
CA GLU A 62 5.47 15.17 0.68
C GLU A 62 5.72 13.67 0.83
N PRO A 63 5.58 12.90 -0.25
CA PRO A 63 5.93 11.48 -0.24
C PRO A 63 7.42 11.31 0.05
N VAL A 64 7.75 10.41 0.95
CA VAL A 64 9.14 10.00 1.14
C VAL A 64 9.63 9.21 -0.07
N GLU A 65 10.92 9.31 -0.37
CA GLU A 65 11.54 8.50 -1.42
C GLU A 65 11.36 7.02 -1.09
N TYR A 66 10.87 6.29 -2.07
CA TYR A 66 10.59 4.88 -1.94
C TYR A 66 11.70 4.06 -2.58
N TYR A 67 12.34 3.20 -1.79
CA TYR A 67 13.31 2.25 -2.29
C TYR A 67 12.58 1.15 -3.08
N ARG A 68 12.85 1.08 -4.37
CA ARG A 68 12.17 0.15 -5.29
C ARG A 68 12.50 -1.32 -5.03
N ASP A 69 13.63 -1.60 -4.42
CA ASP A 69 14.19 -2.95 -4.48
C ASP A 69 13.68 -3.92 -3.42
N VAL A 70 12.84 -3.58 -2.47
CA VAL A 70 12.85 -4.47 -1.32
C VAL A 70 11.60 -4.68 -0.51
N ILE A 71 10.51 -4.02 -0.64
CA ILE A 71 9.45 -4.42 0.25
C ILE A 71 8.61 -5.53 -0.35
N ARG A 72 9.02 -6.74 -0.04
CA ARG A 72 8.09 -7.87 -0.09
C ARG A 72 7.39 -7.97 1.25
N ALA A 73 6.15 -7.58 1.28
CA ALA A 73 5.29 -7.80 2.43
C ALA A 73 4.99 -9.30 2.54
N GLY A 74 5.69 -9.95 3.44
CA GLY A 74 5.44 -11.33 3.82
C GLY A 74 6.20 -12.38 3.00
N GLY A 75 6.77 -13.34 3.71
CA GLY A 75 7.39 -14.49 3.08
C GLY A 75 6.37 -15.46 2.51
N TYR A 76 6.68 -16.07 1.38
CA TYR A 76 5.96 -17.20 0.83
C TYR A 76 6.29 -18.43 1.66
N SER A 77 5.55 -18.66 2.74
CA SER A 77 5.66 -19.85 3.59
C SER A 77 4.43 -20.74 3.43
N THR A 78 4.56 -22.01 3.83
CA THR A 78 3.42 -22.94 3.82
C THR A 78 2.22 -22.39 4.58
N THR A 79 2.46 -21.80 5.75
CA THR A 79 1.41 -21.16 6.56
C THR A 79 0.71 -20.03 5.82
N MET A 80 1.46 -19.18 5.11
CA MET A 80 0.88 -18.09 4.33
C MET A 80 0.12 -18.59 3.11
N VAL A 81 0.61 -19.62 2.45
CA VAL A 81 -0.10 -20.28 1.33
C VAL A 81 -1.44 -20.85 1.79
N GLU A 82 -1.47 -21.56 2.91
CA GLU A 82 -2.70 -22.11 3.47
C GLU A 82 -3.69 -21.03 3.91
N LEU A 83 -3.19 -19.94 4.52
CA LEU A 83 -4.00 -18.77 4.85
C LEU A 83 -4.64 -18.18 3.60
N ARG A 84 -3.85 -17.92 2.56
CA ARG A 84 -4.34 -17.37 1.28
C ARG A 84 -5.33 -18.31 0.60
N ARG A 85 -5.09 -19.61 0.64
CA ARG A 85 -6.04 -20.60 0.09
C ARG A 85 -7.40 -20.50 0.76
N ARG A 86 -7.46 -20.39 2.09
CA ARG A 86 -8.70 -20.18 2.83
C ARG A 86 -9.37 -18.85 2.47
N GLN A 87 -8.60 -17.76 2.47
CA GLN A 87 -9.11 -16.44 2.09
C GLN A 87 -9.68 -16.40 0.68
N TYR A 88 -8.99 -16.95 -0.30
CA TYR A 88 -9.47 -16.99 -1.69
C TYR A 88 -10.73 -17.85 -1.83
N LYS A 89 -10.79 -18.99 -1.16
CA LYS A 89 -12.00 -19.84 -1.15
C LYS A 89 -13.21 -19.08 -0.64
N GLU A 90 -13.08 -18.38 0.50
CA GLU A 90 -14.15 -17.58 1.09
C GLU A 90 -14.51 -16.39 0.20
N PHE A 91 -13.53 -15.69 -0.33
CA PHE A 91 -13.71 -14.54 -1.20
C PHE A 91 -14.45 -14.91 -2.49
N ILE A 92 -14.01 -15.96 -3.18
CA ILE A 92 -14.62 -16.44 -4.42
C ILE A 92 -16.07 -16.88 -4.17
N LYS A 93 -16.31 -17.64 -3.10
CA LYS A 93 -17.66 -18.06 -2.69
C LYS A 93 -18.55 -16.88 -2.34
N ARG A 94 -18.07 -15.97 -1.50
CA ARG A 94 -18.83 -14.82 -1.00
C ARG A 94 -19.30 -13.90 -2.12
N TYR A 95 -18.44 -13.66 -3.10
CA TYR A 95 -18.71 -12.73 -4.20
C TYR A 95 -19.08 -13.43 -5.51
N GLN A 96 -19.28 -14.74 -5.49
CA GLN A 96 -19.67 -15.54 -6.68
C GLN A 96 -18.74 -15.32 -7.88
N LEU A 97 -17.43 -15.42 -7.65
CA LEU A 97 -16.40 -15.07 -8.63
C LEU A 97 -15.98 -16.25 -9.53
N GLU A 98 -16.61 -17.40 -9.46
CA GLU A 98 -16.30 -18.54 -10.33
C GLU A 98 -16.41 -18.15 -11.81
N GLY A 99 -15.41 -18.50 -12.60
CA GLY A 99 -15.29 -18.11 -14.00
C GLY A 99 -14.97 -16.64 -14.28
N LYS A 100 -14.90 -15.80 -13.25
CA LYS A 100 -14.60 -14.36 -13.39
C LYS A 100 -13.11 -14.09 -13.53
N LYS A 101 -12.79 -12.88 -14.02
CA LYS A 101 -11.44 -12.35 -14.06
C LYS A 101 -11.15 -11.65 -12.73
N ILE A 102 -10.02 -11.97 -12.12
CA ILE A 102 -9.52 -11.33 -10.89
C ILE A 102 -8.15 -10.75 -11.21
N ILE A 103 -7.94 -9.51 -10.82
CA ILE A 103 -6.66 -8.80 -10.98
C ILE A 103 -6.08 -8.55 -9.60
N GLU A 104 -4.83 -8.99 -9.38
CA GLU A 104 -4.04 -8.66 -8.21
C GLU A 104 -3.12 -7.49 -8.56
N ALA A 105 -3.34 -6.34 -7.93
CA ALA A 105 -2.46 -5.18 -8.05
C ALA A 105 -1.31 -5.31 -7.03
N GLY A 106 -0.07 -5.13 -7.47
CA GLY A 106 1.11 -5.36 -6.65
C GLY A 106 1.38 -6.84 -6.42
N CYS A 107 1.29 -7.65 -7.47
CA CYS A 107 1.38 -9.12 -7.35
C CYS A 107 2.82 -9.62 -7.10
N GLY A 108 3.82 -8.77 -7.11
CA GLY A 108 5.22 -9.17 -6.97
C GLY A 108 5.62 -10.18 -8.03
N ARG A 109 6.23 -11.28 -7.63
CA ARG A 109 6.59 -12.39 -8.53
C ARG A 109 5.42 -13.37 -8.79
N GLY A 110 4.22 -13.03 -8.38
CA GLY A 110 3.04 -13.85 -8.60
C GLY A 110 2.88 -15.01 -7.62
N GLU A 111 3.51 -14.95 -6.44
CA GLU A 111 3.46 -16.02 -5.45
C GLU A 111 2.03 -16.37 -5.06
N PHE A 112 1.20 -15.35 -4.80
CA PHE A 112 -0.20 -15.58 -4.44
C PHE A 112 -1.12 -15.78 -5.64
N LEU A 113 -0.77 -15.24 -6.81
CA LEU A 113 -1.46 -15.60 -8.06
C LEU A 113 -1.37 -17.09 -8.34
N ARG A 114 -0.26 -17.74 -7.98
CA ARG A 114 -0.12 -19.19 -8.10
C ARG A 114 -1.16 -19.93 -7.26
N VAL A 115 -1.42 -19.44 -6.03
CA VAL A 115 -2.48 -20.00 -5.17
C VAL A 115 -3.86 -19.71 -5.75
N LEU A 116 -4.08 -18.53 -6.32
CA LEU A 116 -5.34 -18.16 -6.95
C LEU A 116 -5.68 -19.06 -8.14
N LYS A 117 -4.67 -19.54 -8.87
CA LYS A 117 -4.85 -20.49 -9.99
C LYS A 117 -5.38 -21.87 -9.58
N GLU A 118 -5.39 -22.22 -8.30
CA GLU A 118 -6.00 -23.46 -7.79
C GLU A 118 -7.53 -23.40 -7.81
N PHE A 119 -8.11 -22.22 -8.05
CA PHE A 119 -9.55 -21.96 -8.05
C PHE A 119 -10.08 -21.73 -9.47
N PRO A 120 -11.39 -21.94 -9.70
CA PRO A 120 -12.02 -21.77 -11.01
C PRO A 120 -12.22 -20.30 -11.36
N VAL A 121 -11.14 -19.53 -11.41
CA VAL A 121 -11.11 -18.10 -11.75
C VAL A 121 -9.97 -17.82 -12.74
N LYS A 122 -10.03 -16.67 -13.42
CA LYS A 122 -8.97 -16.21 -14.32
C LYS A 122 -8.15 -15.14 -13.59
N GLY A 123 -7.01 -15.54 -12.99
CA GLY A 123 -6.11 -14.63 -12.26
C GLY A 123 -5.16 -13.88 -13.19
N TYR A 124 -5.03 -12.58 -12.98
CA TYR A 124 -4.08 -11.69 -13.64
C TYR A 124 -3.32 -10.91 -12.57
N GLY A 125 -2.06 -10.58 -12.82
CA GLY A 125 -1.24 -9.75 -11.94
C GLY A 125 -0.79 -8.47 -12.63
N ILE A 126 -0.70 -7.40 -11.87
CA ILE A 126 -0.06 -6.15 -12.27
C ILE A 126 1.01 -5.83 -11.24
N GLU A 127 2.24 -5.60 -11.72
CA GLU A 127 3.37 -5.21 -10.91
C GLU A 127 4.13 -4.07 -11.59
N HIS A 128 4.73 -3.21 -10.77
CA HIS A 128 5.48 -2.06 -11.25
C HIS A 128 6.77 -2.49 -11.93
N ASP A 129 7.46 -3.48 -11.36
CA ASP A 129 8.69 -4.06 -11.89
C ASP A 129 8.58 -5.59 -11.88
N PRO A 130 8.28 -6.20 -13.01
CA PRO A 130 8.06 -7.65 -13.11
C PRO A 130 9.36 -8.46 -13.24
N SER A 131 10.51 -7.97 -12.76
CA SER A 131 11.81 -8.66 -12.83
C SER A 131 11.88 -9.97 -12.05
#